data_c7f14f2a994ee39d2b5db307c86dc003
#
_entry.id   c7f14f2a994ee39d2b5db307c86dc003
#
_cell.length_a   1.000
_cell.length_b   1.000
_cell.length_c   1.000
_cell.angle_alpha   90.00
_cell.angle_beta   90.00
_cell.angle_gamma   90.00
#
_symmetry.space_group_name_H-M   'P 1'
#
loop_
_entity.id
_entity.type
_entity.pdbx_description
1 polymer ?
#
loop_
_entity_poly.entity_id
_entity_poly.type
_entity_poly.pdbx_seq_one_letter_code
_entity_poly.pdbx_strand_id
1 'polypeptide(L)'
;MARLARLAVAGQVHTLSQRGNDGQAVFIDRADRESYLQLLGEAAATHQVAIHAYALTDNEVVLLATPGDAPGLSRMMQALGRRYVARFNRRHGRSGTLWEGRFRATVIEAERHLLGCICFVELAPLRAGLVREAQDHPWSSARHHLGLAGDPLVTDHPLYWAMGNTPFEREAAHRQLLERALTAGQVRAIAEATAKGWALGSEHFVARIQAHTGRRAVPGQRGRPRKLMESGTL
;
A
#
# COMPACT_ATOMS: atom_id res chain seq x y z
N MET A 1 -12.05 19.02 13.69
CA MET A 1 -12.42 17.58 13.85
C MET A 1 -11.18 16.77 14.14
N ALA A 2 -11.20 15.91 15.16
CA ALA A 2 -10.08 14.99 15.44
C ALA A 2 -9.91 14.01 14.26
N ARG A 3 -8.68 13.90 13.76
CA ARG A 3 -8.36 12.98 12.66
C ARG A 3 -8.43 11.55 13.17
N LEU A 4 -9.26 10.71 12.55
CA LEU A 4 -9.36 9.29 12.89
C LEU A 4 -7.98 8.61 12.85
N ALA A 5 -7.73 7.70 13.80
CA ALA A 5 -6.58 6.81 13.76
C ALA A 5 -6.62 5.97 12.47
N ARG A 6 -5.44 5.52 11.97
CA ARG A 6 -5.43 4.60 10.82
C ARG A 6 -6.04 3.26 11.17
N LEU A 7 -6.69 2.65 10.18
CA LEU A 7 -7.15 1.28 10.28
C LEU A 7 -5.96 0.37 10.00
N ALA A 8 -5.25 -0.04 11.04
CA ALA A 8 -4.13 -0.96 10.97
C ALA A 8 -4.41 -2.15 11.88
N VAL A 9 -4.26 -3.36 11.33
CA VAL A 9 -4.58 -4.63 12.00
C VAL A 9 -3.39 -5.55 11.88
N ALA A 10 -2.90 -6.06 13.01
CA ALA A 10 -1.80 -7.02 13.04
C ALA A 10 -2.12 -8.27 12.20
N GLY A 11 -1.12 -8.78 11.48
CA GLY A 11 -1.26 -9.98 10.65
C GLY A 11 -2.17 -9.84 9.42
N GLN A 12 -2.76 -8.67 9.17
CA GLN A 12 -3.56 -8.42 7.98
C GLN A 12 -2.76 -7.65 6.93
N VAL A 13 -3.01 -7.96 5.66
CA VAL A 13 -2.37 -7.26 4.54
C VAL A 13 -2.96 -5.86 4.38
N HIS A 14 -2.09 -4.88 4.10
CA HIS A 14 -2.48 -3.50 3.86
C HIS A 14 -1.85 -2.98 2.57
N THR A 15 -2.63 -2.23 1.79
CA THR A 15 -2.09 -1.37 0.74
C THR A 15 -1.80 0.00 1.34
N LEU A 16 -0.61 0.54 1.07
CA LEU A 16 -0.18 1.87 1.53
C LEU A 16 0.16 2.74 0.32
N SER A 17 -0.09 4.05 0.44
CA SER A 17 0.32 5.05 -0.54
C SER A 17 0.81 6.31 0.18
N GLN A 18 1.87 6.91 -0.35
CA GLN A 18 2.38 8.21 0.11
C GLN A 18 2.87 9.02 -1.08
N ARG A 19 2.35 10.25 -1.23
CA ARG A 19 2.64 11.14 -2.35
C ARG A 19 3.46 12.35 -1.91
N GLY A 20 4.22 12.88 -2.86
CA GLY A 20 4.89 14.16 -2.72
C GLY A 20 3.90 15.32 -2.56
N ASN A 21 4.27 16.30 -1.74
CA ASN A 21 3.46 17.49 -1.52
C ASN A 21 3.24 18.22 -2.85
N ASP A 22 2.00 18.62 -3.15
CA ASP A 22 1.60 19.26 -4.41
C ASP A 22 2.05 18.49 -5.67
N GLY A 23 2.18 17.17 -5.57
CA GLY A 23 2.61 16.32 -6.66
C GLY A 23 4.09 16.44 -7.01
N GLN A 24 4.90 17.12 -6.19
CA GLN A 24 6.34 17.25 -6.42
C GLN A 24 7.05 15.90 -6.45
N ALA A 25 8.16 15.83 -7.18
CA ALA A 25 9.02 14.67 -7.17
C ALA A 25 9.61 14.45 -5.77
N VAL A 26 9.58 13.20 -5.32
CA VAL A 26 10.18 12.74 -4.06
C VAL A 26 11.41 11.88 -4.32
N PHE A 27 11.68 11.58 -5.58
CA PHE A 27 12.89 10.94 -6.08
C PHE A 27 13.37 11.69 -7.31
N ILE A 28 14.54 12.30 -7.24
CA ILE A 28 15.14 13.04 -8.36
C ILE A 28 16.00 12.10 -9.22
N ASP A 29 16.70 11.17 -8.59
CA ASP A 29 17.62 10.29 -9.27
C ASP A 29 17.67 8.88 -8.66
N ARG A 30 18.60 8.07 -9.16
CA ARG A 30 18.84 6.71 -8.71
C ARG A 30 19.21 6.65 -7.22
N ALA A 31 20.09 7.53 -6.75
CA ALA A 31 20.58 7.49 -5.38
C ALA A 31 19.49 7.80 -4.34
N ASP A 32 18.49 8.60 -4.70
CA ASP A 32 17.33 8.83 -3.83
C ASP A 32 16.50 7.56 -3.67
N ARG A 33 16.24 6.83 -4.77
CA ARG A 33 15.48 5.58 -4.75
C ARG A 33 16.21 4.47 -4.00
N GLU A 34 17.51 4.31 -4.25
CA GLU A 34 18.34 3.36 -3.51
C GLU A 34 18.34 3.66 -2.00
N SER A 35 18.51 4.94 -1.66
CA SER A 35 18.44 5.40 -0.27
C SER A 35 17.09 5.11 0.37
N TYR A 36 15.99 5.31 -0.35
CA TYR A 36 14.64 5.04 0.17
C TYR A 36 14.44 3.55 0.42
N LEU A 37 14.81 2.68 -0.54
CA LEU A 37 14.67 1.23 -0.42
C LEU A 37 15.52 0.67 0.72
N GLN A 38 16.76 1.14 0.88
CA GLN A 38 17.59 0.78 2.02
C GLN A 38 16.91 1.14 3.35
N LEU A 39 16.45 2.39 3.49
CA LEU A 39 15.77 2.85 4.70
C LEU A 39 14.45 2.13 4.95
N LEU A 40 13.72 1.76 3.89
CA LEU A 40 12.49 0.97 3.98
C LEU A 40 12.79 -0.42 4.53
N GLY A 41 13.83 -1.11 4.01
CA GLY A 41 14.23 -2.43 4.50
C GLY A 41 14.63 -2.41 5.97
N GLU A 42 15.45 -1.44 6.39
CA GLU A 42 15.85 -1.25 7.79
C GLU A 42 14.63 -1.00 8.70
N ALA A 43 13.71 -0.13 8.26
CA ALA A 43 12.52 0.21 9.03
C ALA A 43 11.52 -0.97 9.08
N ALA A 44 11.36 -1.70 7.98
CA ALA A 44 10.51 -2.89 7.91
C ALA A 44 11.00 -3.99 8.86
N ALA A 45 12.29 -4.30 8.83
CA ALA A 45 12.91 -5.27 9.75
C ALA A 45 12.75 -4.84 11.22
N THR A 46 13.07 -3.58 11.55
CA THR A 46 12.99 -3.06 12.92
C THR A 46 11.58 -3.12 13.49
N HIS A 47 10.56 -2.87 12.65
CA HIS A 47 9.16 -2.80 13.08
C HIS A 47 8.35 -4.03 12.70
N GLN A 48 9.02 -5.13 12.30
CA GLN A 48 8.40 -6.41 11.99
C GLN A 48 7.25 -6.26 10.97
N VAL A 49 7.53 -5.58 9.86
CA VAL A 49 6.57 -5.41 8.75
C VAL A 49 7.10 -6.20 7.56
N ALA A 50 6.34 -7.19 7.10
CA ALA A 50 6.64 -7.89 5.86
C ALA A 50 6.18 -7.04 4.66
N ILE A 51 7.07 -6.77 3.71
CA ILE A 51 6.76 -6.07 2.47
C ILE A 51 6.52 -7.13 1.39
N HIS A 52 5.32 -7.13 0.80
CA HIS A 52 4.94 -8.11 -0.23
C HIS A 52 5.10 -7.58 -1.64
N ALA A 53 4.89 -6.27 -1.82
CA ALA A 53 5.12 -5.59 -3.10
C ALA A 53 5.40 -4.11 -2.86
N TYR A 54 6.14 -3.48 -3.78
CA TYR A 54 6.37 -2.05 -3.76
C TYR A 54 6.55 -1.49 -5.17
N ALA A 55 6.30 -0.21 -5.32
CA ALA A 55 6.70 0.59 -6.48
C ALA A 55 6.98 2.03 -6.07
N LEU A 56 8.06 2.58 -6.60
CA LEU A 56 8.48 3.98 -6.46
C LEU A 56 8.31 4.66 -7.81
N THR A 57 7.32 5.54 -7.94
CA THR A 57 7.25 6.48 -9.07
C THR A 57 7.99 7.77 -8.72
N ASP A 58 8.05 8.76 -9.61
CA ASP A 58 8.79 9.98 -9.30
C ASP A 58 8.22 10.74 -8.09
N ASN A 59 6.92 10.69 -7.88
CA ASN A 59 6.20 11.46 -6.87
C ASN A 59 5.33 10.64 -5.91
N GLU A 60 5.37 9.31 -5.99
CA GLU A 60 4.54 8.45 -5.14
C GLU A 60 5.26 7.15 -4.80
N VAL A 61 4.99 6.66 -3.60
CA VAL A 61 5.35 5.33 -3.13
C VAL A 61 4.08 4.55 -2.91
N VAL A 62 4.00 3.34 -3.45
CA VAL A 62 2.91 2.39 -3.19
C VAL A 62 3.51 1.10 -2.63
N LEU A 63 2.96 0.60 -1.53
CA LEU A 63 3.43 -0.62 -0.86
C LEU A 63 2.26 -1.56 -0.60
N LEU A 64 2.56 -2.85 -0.56
CA LEU A 64 1.69 -3.89 0.00
C LEU A 64 2.44 -4.56 1.13
N ALA A 65 1.89 -4.53 2.36
CA ALA A 65 2.63 -4.94 3.54
C ALA A 65 1.74 -5.53 4.63
N THR A 66 2.31 -6.43 5.44
CA THR A 66 1.66 -7.02 6.63
C THR A 66 2.45 -6.64 7.88
N PRO A 67 1.86 -5.92 8.84
CA PRO A 67 2.51 -5.63 10.11
C PRO A 67 2.38 -6.78 11.10
N GLY A 68 3.42 -7.04 11.88
CA GLY A 68 3.38 -7.99 12.99
C GLY A 68 2.51 -7.53 14.16
N ASP A 69 2.42 -6.20 14.37
CA ASP A 69 1.55 -5.58 15.35
C ASP A 69 0.80 -4.35 14.79
N ALA A 70 -0.28 -3.93 15.44
CA ALA A 70 -1.13 -2.83 14.95
C ALA A 70 -0.40 -1.49 14.75
N PRO A 71 0.55 -1.04 15.62
CA PRO A 71 1.30 0.19 15.39
C PRO A 71 2.46 0.04 14.39
N GLY A 72 2.83 -1.17 13.97
CA GLY A 72 4.02 -1.47 13.14
C GLY A 72 4.12 -0.63 11.88
N LEU A 73 3.03 -0.58 11.08
CA LEU A 73 3.00 0.25 9.87
C LEU A 73 3.25 1.74 10.17
N SER A 74 2.65 2.26 11.24
CA SER A 74 2.81 3.66 11.60
C SER A 74 4.22 3.97 12.08
N ARG A 75 4.83 3.07 12.87
CA ARG A 75 6.21 3.21 13.35
C ARG A 75 7.20 3.10 12.19
N MET A 76 7.04 2.11 11.31
CA MET A 76 7.86 1.93 10.11
C MET A 76 7.86 3.19 9.25
N MET A 77 6.67 3.66 8.84
CA MET A 77 6.55 4.82 7.97
C MET A 77 7.00 6.12 8.63
N GLN A 78 6.89 6.25 9.94
CA GLN A 78 7.40 7.41 10.68
C GLN A 78 8.93 7.39 10.74
N ALA A 79 9.55 6.25 11.02
CA ALA A 79 11.00 6.10 11.08
C ALA A 79 11.62 6.35 9.70
N LEU A 80 11.07 5.71 8.67
CA LEU A 80 11.44 5.89 7.27
C LEU A 80 11.32 7.35 6.84
N GLY A 81 10.14 7.96 7.06
CA GLY A 81 9.86 9.33 6.63
C GLY A 81 10.80 10.35 7.25
N ARG A 82 11.08 10.27 8.56
CA ARG A 82 12.02 11.19 9.23
C ARG A 82 13.43 11.09 8.64
N ARG A 83 13.95 9.87 8.43
CA ARG A 83 15.30 9.65 7.93
C ARG A 83 15.42 10.05 6.45
N TYR A 84 14.45 9.67 5.64
CA TYR A 84 14.45 9.96 4.21
C TYR A 84 14.32 11.45 3.92
N VAL A 85 13.34 12.14 4.54
CA VAL A 85 13.15 13.59 4.36
C VAL A 85 14.39 14.38 4.77
N ALA A 86 15.00 14.04 5.90
CA ALA A 86 16.25 14.71 6.33
C ALA A 86 17.39 14.51 5.32
N ARG A 87 17.53 13.25 4.77
CA ARG A 87 18.55 12.94 3.77
C ARG A 87 18.30 13.63 2.45
N PHE A 88 17.06 13.57 1.96
CA PHE A 88 16.62 14.20 0.71
C PHE A 88 16.80 15.72 0.75
N ASN A 89 16.31 16.39 1.81
CA ASN A 89 16.42 17.84 1.95
C ASN A 89 17.87 18.29 2.02
N ARG A 90 18.72 17.58 2.77
CA ARG A 90 20.19 17.87 2.83
C ARG A 90 20.83 17.74 1.46
N ARG A 91 20.52 16.66 0.73
CA ARG A 91 21.13 16.37 -0.56
C ARG A 91 20.75 17.38 -1.64
N HIS A 92 19.50 17.84 -1.62
CA HIS A 92 18.94 18.72 -2.64
C HIS A 92 18.82 20.20 -2.19
N GLY A 93 19.48 20.59 -1.09
CA GLY A 93 19.45 21.98 -0.60
C GLY A 93 18.05 22.48 -0.26
N ARG A 94 17.14 21.60 0.20
CA ARG A 94 15.75 21.91 0.49
C ARG A 94 15.47 21.94 1.99
N SER A 95 14.35 22.58 2.35
CA SER A 95 13.78 22.56 3.69
C SER A 95 12.28 22.30 3.64
N GLY A 96 11.68 22.01 4.78
CA GLY A 96 10.23 21.79 4.90
C GLY A 96 9.77 20.38 4.55
N THR A 97 8.46 20.23 4.35
CA THR A 97 7.81 18.93 4.11
C THR A 97 8.07 18.43 2.70
N LEU A 98 8.30 17.13 2.57
CA LEU A 98 8.42 16.43 1.29
C LEU A 98 7.11 15.75 0.91
N TRP A 99 6.36 15.25 1.90
CA TRP A 99 5.18 14.44 1.70
C TRP A 99 3.88 15.23 1.88
N GLU A 100 2.86 14.89 1.09
CA GLU A 100 1.49 15.38 1.24
C GLU A 100 0.84 14.78 2.50
N GLY A 101 1.27 15.27 3.67
CA GLY A 101 0.78 14.81 4.95
C GLY A 101 1.17 13.37 5.29
N ARG A 102 0.27 12.65 5.97
CA ARG A 102 0.50 11.27 6.40
C ARG A 102 0.24 10.29 5.24
N PHE A 103 0.99 9.15 5.20
CA PHE A 103 0.67 8.06 4.29
C PHE A 103 -0.79 7.60 4.43
N ARG A 104 -1.38 7.12 3.35
CA ARG A 104 -2.70 6.48 3.30
C ARG A 104 -2.54 4.98 3.43
N ALA A 105 -3.51 4.30 4.00
CA ALA A 105 -3.48 2.84 4.10
C ALA A 105 -4.89 2.28 4.18
N THR A 106 -5.07 1.07 3.63
CA THR A 106 -6.28 0.26 3.76
C THR A 106 -5.90 -1.17 4.10
N VAL A 107 -6.70 -1.82 4.97
CA VAL A 107 -6.63 -3.25 5.20
C VAL A 107 -7.41 -3.98 4.09
N ILE A 108 -6.85 -5.07 3.57
CA ILE A 108 -7.48 -5.85 2.50
C ILE A 108 -7.78 -7.28 2.94
N GLU A 109 -8.85 -7.87 2.41
CA GLU A 109 -9.13 -9.30 2.50
C GLU A 109 -8.20 -10.04 1.52
N ALA A 110 -7.15 -10.66 2.07
CA ALA A 110 -6.05 -11.20 1.27
C ALA A 110 -6.52 -12.23 0.26
N GLU A 111 -7.40 -13.15 0.65
CA GLU A 111 -7.92 -14.23 -0.19
C GLU A 111 -8.61 -13.72 -1.46
N ARG A 112 -9.17 -12.52 -1.42
CA ARG A 112 -9.89 -11.91 -2.55
C ARG A 112 -9.07 -10.89 -3.31
N HIS A 113 -8.16 -10.19 -2.63
CA HIS A 113 -7.58 -8.97 -3.17
C HIS A 113 -6.07 -8.97 -3.25
N LEU A 114 -5.35 -9.92 -2.60
CA LEU A 114 -3.89 -9.89 -2.54
C LEU A 114 -3.25 -9.79 -3.92
N LEU A 115 -3.53 -10.74 -4.80
CA LEU A 115 -2.89 -10.80 -6.13
C LEU A 115 -3.24 -9.58 -6.98
N GLY A 116 -4.49 -9.12 -6.91
CA GLY A 116 -4.89 -7.85 -7.53
C GLY A 116 -4.16 -6.65 -6.95
N CYS A 117 -3.91 -6.61 -5.64
CA CYS A 117 -3.16 -5.53 -5.00
C CYS A 117 -1.66 -5.59 -5.33
N ILE A 118 -1.05 -6.78 -5.47
CA ILE A 118 0.32 -6.92 -6.00
C ILE A 118 0.38 -6.30 -7.40
N CYS A 119 -0.51 -6.72 -8.32
CA CYS A 119 -0.59 -6.13 -9.67
C CYS A 119 -0.85 -4.62 -9.62
N PHE A 120 -1.72 -4.14 -8.73
CA PHE A 120 -1.98 -2.71 -8.56
C PHE A 120 -0.71 -1.95 -8.20
N VAL A 121 0.10 -2.47 -7.30
CA VAL A 121 1.38 -1.87 -6.90
C VAL A 121 2.36 -1.89 -8.06
N GLU A 122 2.61 -3.05 -8.66
CA GLU A 122 3.64 -3.25 -9.69
C GLU A 122 3.33 -2.60 -11.03
N LEU A 123 2.06 -2.40 -11.35
CA LEU A 123 1.63 -1.64 -12.52
C LEU A 123 1.53 -0.12 -12.25
N ALA A 124 1.89 0.38 -11.05
CA ALA A 124 1.87 1.82 -10.77
C ALA A 124 2.78 2.63 -11.70
N PRO A 125 4.02 2.20 -12.02
CA PRO A 125 4.88 2.91 -12.96
C PRO A 125 4.31 2.97 -14.39
N LEU A 126 3.67 1.88 -14.84
CA LEU A 126 2.99 1.83 -16.14
C LEU A 126 1.79 2.80 -16.17
N ARG A 127 0.97 2.82 -15.11
CA ARG A 127 -0.13 3.78 -14.99
C ARG A 127 0.33 5.23 -14.89
N ALA A 128 1.54 5.47 -14.38
CA ALA A 128 2.18 6.78 -14.36
C ALA A 128 2.83 7.17 -15.69
N GLY A 129 2.82 6.29 -16.71
CA GLY A 129 3.43 6.54 -18.02
C GLY A 129 4.96 6.50 -18.01
N LEU A 130 5.60 5.95 -16.97
CA LEU A 130 7.06 5.90 -16.84
C LEU A 130 7.69 4.77 -17.67
N VAL A 131 6.97 3.68 -17.87
CA VAL A 131 7.41 2.50 -18.61
C VAL A 131 6.26 1.91 -19.42
N ARG A 132 6.58 1.05 -20.39
CA ARG A 132 5.59 0.31 -21.18
C ARG A 132 5.25 -1.06 -20.58
N GLU A 133 6.21 -1.67 -19.89
CA GLU A 133 6.05 -2.96 -19.21
C GLU A 133 6.50 -2.85 -17.76
N ALA A 134 5.85 -3.59 -16.85
CA ALA A 134 6.16 -3.52 -15.41
C ALA A 134 7.62 -3.87 -15.09
N GLN A 135 8.19 -4.83 -15.83
CA GLN A 135 9.56 -5.30 -15.68
C GLN A 135 10.63 -4.27 -16.05
N ASP A 136 10.27 -3.25 -16.85
CA ASP A 136 11.21 -2.21 -17.29
C ASP A 136 11.47 -1.17 -16.18
N HIS A 137 10.64 -1.18 -15.13
CA HIS A 137 10.82 -0.26 -14.01
C HIS A 137 11.67 -0.89 -12.90
N PRO A 138 12.92 -0.45 -12.70
CA PRO A 138 13.84 -1.10 -11.74
C PRO A 138 13.47 -0.84 -10.27
N TRP A 139 12.53 0.07 -10.01
CA TRP A 139 12.15 0.52 -8.67
C TRP A 139 10.80 -0.05 -8.24
N SER A 140 10.56 -1.32 -8.56
CA SER A 140 9.37 -2.06 -8.15
C SER A 140 9.69 -3.53 -7.92
N SER A 141 8.84 -4.21 -7.17
CA SER A 141 8.92 -5.65 -6.91
C SER A 141 8.60 -6.52 -8.13
N ALA A 142 8.16 -5.96 -9.26
CA ALA A 142 7.75 -6.72 -10.44
C ALA A 142 8.83 -7.69 -10.94
N ARG A 143 10.09 -7.27 -10.94
CA ARG A 143 11.22 -8.13 -11.36
C ARG A 143 11.43 -9.33 -10.45
N HIS A 144 11.14 -9.18 -9.15
CA HIS A 144 11.20 -10.28 -8.18
C HIS A 144 10.11 -11.33 -8.49
N HIS A 145 8.86 -10.91 -8.57
CA HIS A 145 7.74 -11.81 -8.84
C HIS A 145 7.75 -12.42 -10.26
N LEU A 146 8.48 -11.82 -11.20
CA LEU A 146 8.71 -12.35 -12.54
C LEU A 146 9.96 -13.26 -12.64
N GLY A 147 10.68 -13.50 -11.54
CA GLY A 147 11.89 -14.31 -11.53
C GLY A 147 13.09 -13.70 -12.24
N LEU A 148 13.05 -12.40 -12.54
CA LEU A 148 14.12 -11.70 -13.28
C LEU A 148 15.26 -11.22 -12.37
N ALA A 149 14.98 -10.99 -11.10
CA ALA A 149 15.96 -10.60 -10.09
C ALA A 149 15.42 -10.86 -8.68
N GLY A 150 16.21 -11.48 -7.81
CA GLY A 150 15.85 -11.59 -6.39
C GLY A 150 15.86 -10.23 -5.70
N ASP A 151 14.88 -9.98 -4.85
CA ASP A 151 14.79 -8.75 -4.05
C ASP A 151 14.65 -9.09 -2.57
N PRO A 152 15.67 -8.85 -1.73
CA PRO A 152 15.64 -9.20 -0.31
C PRO A 152 14.65 -8.37 0.52
N LEU A 153 14.12 -7.28 -0.04
CA LEU A 153 13.08 -6.49 0.60
C LEU A 153 11.71 -7.19 0.53
N VAL A 154 11.48 -8.03 -0.48
CA VAL A 154 10.20 -8.68 -0.71
C VAL A 154 10.09 -9.95 0.12
N THR A 155 9.00 -10.07 0.84
CA THR A 155 8.56 -11.29 1.53
C THR A 155 7.33 -11.82 0.82
N ASP A 156 7.47 -12.94 0.11
CA ASP A 156 6.34 -13.56 -0.58
C ASP A 156 5.23 -13.95 0.40
N HIS A 157 4.01 -13.60 0.06
CA HIS A 157 2.85 -14.00 0.83
C HIS A 157 2.44 -15.45 0.52
N PRO A 158 1.91 -16.24 1.49
CA PRO A 158 1.47 -17.62 1.24
C PRO A 158 0.52 -17.80 0.03
N LEU A 159 -0.36 -16.83 -0.22
CA LEU A 159 -1.25 -16.87 -1.40
C LEU A 159 -0.52 -16.65 -2.73
N TYR A 160 0.63 -15.97 -2.73
CA TYR A 160 1.51 -15.93 -3.91
C TYR A 160 2.17 -17.30 -4.12
N TRP A 161 2.66 -17.93 -3.04
CA TRP A 161 3.19 -19.29 -3.10
C TRP A 161 2.19 -20.30 -3.61
N ALA A 162 0.91 -20.14 -3.33
CA ALA A 162 -0.16 -21.02 -3.78
C ALA A 162 -0.47 -20.91 -5.29
N MET A 163 0.15 -19.97 -6.03
CA MET A 163 -0.06 -19.83 -7.47
C MET A 163 0.61 -20.93 -8.31
N GLY A 164 1.55 -21.69 -7.74
CA GLY A 164 2.24 -22.78 -8.42
C GLY A 164 3.18 -23.54 -7.49
N ASN A 165 3.45 -24.79 -7.81
CA ASN A 165 4.30 -25.68 -7.00
C ASN A 165 5.80 -25.39 -7.20
N THR A 166 6.16 -24.79 -8.31
CA THR A 166 7.54 -24.43 -8.66
C THR A 166 7.69 -22.91 -8.80
N PRO A 167 8.89 -22.35 -8.64
CA PRO A 167 9.14 -20.94 -8.93
C PRO A 167 8.67 -20.55 -10.34
N PHE A 168 9.02 -21.36 -11.33
CA PHE A 168 8.64 -21.11 -12.72
C PHE A 168 7.12 -21.03 -12.93
N GLU A 169 6.34 -21.92 -12.32
CA GLU A 169 4.88 -21.87 -12.40
C GLU A 169 4.31 -20.60 -11.79
N ARG A 170 4.86 -20.16 -10.63
CA ARG A 170 4.44 -18.94 -9.96
C ARG A 170 4.76 -17.68 -10.78
N GLU A 171 5.98 -17.63 -11.31
CA GLU A 171 6.44 -16.54 -12.17
C GLU A 171 5.61 -16.43 -13.45
N ALA A 172 5.31 -17.58 -14.09
CA ALA A 172 4.46 -17.64 -15.28
C ALA A 172 3.02 -17.19 -14.97
N ALA A 173 2.45 -17.66 -13.86
CA ALA A 173 1.12 -17.25 -13.43
C ALA A 173 1.08 -15.76 -13.08
N HIS A 174 2.12 -15.23 -12.44
CA HIS A 174 2.22 -13.81 -12.12
C HIS A 174 2.34 -12.94 -13.38
N ARG A 175 3.15 -13.38 -14.36
CA ARG A 175 3.25 -12.72 -15.67
C ARG A 175 1.88 -12.59 -16.34
N GLN A 176 1.09 -13.68 -16.37
CA GLN A 176 -0.26 -13.65 -16.92
C GLN A 176 -1.18 -12.65 -16.18
N LEU A 177 -1.03 -12.53 -14.86
CA LEU A 177 -1.78 -11.54 -14.09
C LEU A 177 -1.41 -10.10 -14.47
N LEU A 178 -0.12 -9.80 -14.65
CA LEU A 178 0.34 -8.49 -15.09
C LEU A 178 -0.11 -8.17 -16.52
N GLU A 179 0.00 -9.12 -17.46
CA GLU A 179 -0.44 -8.98 -18.85
C GLU A 179 -1.96 -8.76 -18.95
N ARG A 180 -2.74 -9.51 -18.17
CA ARG A 180 -4.20 -9.33 -18.10
C ARG A 180 -4.57 -7.97 -17.56
N ALA A 181 -3.71 -7.37 -16.75
CA ALA A 181 -3.90 -6.12 -16.04
C ALA A 181 -5.17 -6.10 -15.15
N LEU A 182 -5.40 -5.00 -14.48
CA LEU A 182 -6.60 -4.78 -13.68
C LEU A 182 -7.64 -4.01 -14.49
N THR A 183 -8.90 -4.35 -14.31
CA THR A 183 -9.99 -3.52 -14.85
C THR A 183 -9.98 -2.13 -14.19
N ALA A 184 -10.49 -1.13 -14.89
CA ALA A 184 -10.62 0.23 -14.35
C ALA A 184 -11.42 0.27 -13.04
N GLY A 185 -12.40 -0.64 -12.88
CA GLY A 185 -13.19 -0.79 -11.66
C GLY A 185 -12.32 -1.29 -10.48
N GLN A 186 -11.48 -2.30 -10.71
CA GLN A 186 -10.57 -2.83 -9.68
C GLN A 186 -9.53 -1.78 -9.27
N VAL A 187 -8.91 -1.11 -10.23
CA VAL A 187 -7.96 -0.01 -9.96
C VAL A 187 -8.61 1.07 -9.10
N ARG A 188 -9.82 1.50 -9.47
CA ARG A 188 -10.58 2.51 -8.72
C ARG A 188 -10.90 2.05 -7.30
N ALA A 189 -11.39 0.82 -7.14
CA ALA A 189 -11.74 0.27 -5.83
C ALA A 189 -10.53 0.24 -4.87
N ILE A 190 -9.36 -0.24 -5.33
CA ILE A 190 -8.14 -0.28 -4.51
C ILE A 190 -7.66 1.14 -4.19
N ALA A 191 -7.60 2.02 -5.20
CA ALA A 191 -7.15 3.41 -5.03
C ALA A 191 -8.04 4.19 -4.06
N GLU A 192 -9.37 4.09 -4.19
CA GLU A 192 -10.31 4.78 -3.32
C GLU A 192 -10.28 4.23 -1.88
N ALA A 193 -10.24 2.91 -1.71
CA ALA A 193 -10.11 2.29 -0.40
C ALA A 193 -8.84 2.77 0.30
N THR A 194 -7.70 2.77 -0.41
CA THR A 194 -6.42 3.25 0.12
C THR A 194 -6.46 4.73 0.47
N ALA A 195 -6.95 5.59 -0.41
CA ALA A 195 -7.02 7.03 -0.19
C ALA A 195 -7.91 7.41 1.00
N LYS A 196 -9.02 6.69 1.19
CA LYS A 196 -10.02 6.97 2.25
C LYS A 196 -9.75 6.18 3.53
N GLY A 197 -8.92 5.13 3.48
CA GLY A 197 -8.61 4.25 4.61
C GLY A 197 -9.82 3.37 5.01
N TRP A 198 -10.60 2.90 4.03
CA TRP A 198 -11.67 1.94 4.20
C TRP A 198 -11.17 0.53 4.00
N ALA A 199 -11.71 -0.46 4.72
CA ALA A 199 -11.38 -1.86 4.48
C ALA A 199 -11.85 -2.29 3.08
N LEU A 200 -11.02 -3.09 2.39
CA LEU A 200 -11.33 -3.65 1.08
C LEU A 200 -11.54 -5.16 1.22
N GLY A 201 -12.78 -5.62 1.08
CA GLY A 201 -13.14 -7.02 1.21
C GLY A 201 -14.64 -7.24 1.22
N SER A 202 -15.06 -8.48 1.54
CA SER A 202 -16.45 -8.85 1.71
C SER A 202 -17.11 -8.13 2.89
N GLU A 203 -18.42 -8.09 2.91
CA GLU A 203 -19.18 -7.54 4.06
C GLU A 203 -18.81 -8.22 5.37
N HIS A 204 -18.62 -9.56 5.36
CA HIS A 204 -18.20 -10.33 6.50
C HIS A 204 -16.80 -9.90 6.99
N PHE A 205 -15.84 -9.74 6.07
CA PHE A 205 -14.50 -9.25 6.40
C PHE A 205 -14.57 -7.86 7.03
N VAL A 206 -15.31 -6.94 6.41
CA VAL A 206 -15.49 -5.58 6.89
C VAL A 206 -16.11 -5.55 8.30
N ALA A 207 -17.16 -6.34 8.52
CA ALA A 207 -17.80 -6.45 9.84
C ALA A 207 -16.82 -6.97 10.90
N ARG A 208 -16.03 -7.99 10.58
CA ARG A 208 -14.97 -8.53 11.46
C ARG A 208 -13.91 -7.46 11.80
N ILE A 209 -13.45 -6.71 10.81
CA ILE A 209 -12.48 -5.62 11.03
C ILE A 209 -13.08 -4.53 11.91
N GLN A 210 -14.34 -4.15 11.70
CA GLN A 210 -15.03 -3.15 12.54
C GLN A 210 -15.17 -3.64 13.99
N ALA A 211 -15.59 -4.88 14.19
CA ALA A 211 -15.72 -5.45 15.52
C ALA A 211 -14.37 -5.51 16.25
N HIS A 212 -13.29 -5.93 15.56
CA HIS A 212 -11.95 -6.05 16.12
C HIS A 212 -11.33 -4.70 16.50
N THR A 213 -11.58 -3.65 15.70
CA THR A 213 -10.91 -2.34 15.86
C THR A 213 -11.76 -1.31 16.57
N GLY A 214 -13.05 -1.55 16.79
CA GLY A 214 -14.00 -0.57 17.29
C GLY A 214 -14.18 0.63 16.35
N ARG A 215 -13.66 0.54 15.11
CA ARG A 215 -13.63 1.64 14.15
C ARG A 215 -14.48 1.33 12.94
N ARG A 216 -15.18 2.35 12.44
CA ARG A 216 -15.89 2.28 11.17
C ARG A 216 -14.89 2.03 10.01
N ALA A 217 -15.12 0.96 9.26
CA ALA A 217 -14.26 0.51 8.18
C ALA A 217 -14.85 0.73 6.77
N VAL A 218 -16.03 1.37 6.67
CA VAL A 218 -16.71 1.70 5.40
C VAL A 218 -17.20 3.14 5.38
N PRO A 219 -17.50 3.71 4.20
CA PRO A 219 -18.10 5.02 4.07
C PRO A 219 -19.42 5.14 4.86
N GLY A 220 -19.66 6.29 5.46
CA GLY A 220 -20.96 6.59 6.03
C GLY A 220 -22.02 6.84 4.98
N GLN A 221 -23.25 6.47 5.27
CA GLN A 221 -24.37 7.00 4.51
C GLN A 221 -24.38 8.53 4.64
N ARG A 222 -24.36 9.22 3.49
CA ARG A 222 -24.56 10.68 3.46
C ARG A 222 -26.03 10.95 3.75
N GLY A 223 -26.32 11.68 4.79
CA GLY A 223 -27.67 12.10 5.13
C GLY A 223 -27.76 12.62 6.56
N ARG A 224 -28.72 13.51 6.80
CA ARG A 224 -29.06 13.95 8.15
C ARG A 224 -29.59 12.73 8.91
N PRO A 225 -29.19 12.46 10.17
CA PRO A 225 -29.78 11.41 10.98
C PRO A 225 -31.32 11.59 11.00
N ARG A 226 -32.07 10.54 10.67
CA ARG A 226 -33.52 10.58 10.89
C ARG A 226 -33.75 10.83 12.37
N LYS A 227 -34.45 11.93 12.72
CA LYS A 227 -34.99 12.10 14.06
C LYS A 227 -35.91 10.90 14.30
N LEU A 228 -35.57 10.09 15.29
CA LEU A 228 -36.55 9.16 15.87
C LEU A 228 -37.70 10.02 16.36
N MET A 229 -38.89 9.88 15.75
CA MET A 229 -40.11 10.39 16.35
C MET A 229 -40.34 9.55 17.61
N GLU A 230 -40.17 10.17 18.76
CA GLU A 230 -40.72 9.63 20.00
C GLU A 230 -42.23 9.47 19.78
N SER A 231 -42.70 8.22 19.72
CA SER A 231 -44.12 7.90 19.76
C SER A 231 -44.63 8.33 21.14
N GLY A 232 -45.25 9.51 21.17
CA GLY A 232 -45.98 9.96 22.34
C GLY A 232 -47.07 8.95 22.65
N THR A 233 -46.94 8.33 23.81
CA THR A 233 -48.02 7.55 24.44
C THR A 233 -49.02 8.54 25.01
N LEU A 234 -50.24 8.49 24.50
CA LEU A 234 -51.46 9.03 25.18
C LEU A 234 -51.88 8.08 26.30
#